data_b82d0e8c7d623f2399e73a54cd6b8ba7
#
_entry.id   b82d0e8c7d623f2399e73a54cd6b8ba7
#
_cell.length_a   1.000
_cell.length_b   1.000
_cell.length_c   1.000
_cell.angle_alpha   90.00
_cell.angle_beta   90.00
_cell.angle_gamma   90.00
#
_symmetry.space_group_name_H-M   'P 1'
#
loop_
_entity.id
_entity.type
_entity.pdbx_description
1 polymer ?
#
loop_
_entity_poly.entity_id
_entity_poly.type
_entity_poly.pdbx_seq_one_letter_code
_entity_poly.pdbx_strand_id
1 'polypeptide(L)'
;MGFIQIGISHDTSKFACDSIRYWWDNYGKYHYKSANSILILCDGGGSNSSRYYVFKEALQLLVNEIGIEIRIAHYPPYTFKYNPIEHRLFPHLSRACKGVIFQSIRTVSKFMATATTQKGLQVFTTIIDKTYQIGKKVAKDFKEKMEIFFDDFLPQWNYTAKPQSPLELQVI
;
A
#
# COMPACT_ATOMS: atom_id res chain seq x y z
N MET A 1 -3.07 -11.64 -11.17
CA MET A 1 -2.95 -10.25 -11.63
C MET A 1 -1.94 -9.53 -10.77
N GLY A 2 -1.17 -8.58 -11.34
CA GLY A 2 -0.28 -7.66 -10.64
C GLY A 2 -0.75 -6.23 -10.90
N PHE A 3 -0.72 -5.38 -9.87
CA PHE A 3 -1.07 -3.96 -9.99
C PHE A 3 0.11 -3.13 -9.50
N ILE A 4 0.52 -2.16 -10.32
CA ILE A 4 1.67 -1.30 -10.05
C ILE A 4 1.26 0.15 -10.18
N GLN A 5 1.36 0.88 -9.09
CA GLN A 5 1.20 2.32 -9.08
C GLN A 5 2.57 2.97 -9.07
N ILE A 6 2.82 3.82 -10.05
CA ILE A 6 4.09 4.49 -10.26
C ILE A 6 3.92 5.96 -9.88
N GLY A 7 4.59 6.38 -8.81
CA GLY A 7 4.59 7.79 -8.37
C GLY A 7 5.58 8.63 -9.17
N ILE A 8 5.29 9.92 -9.32
CA ILE A 8 6.16 10.89 -9.98
C ILE A 8 6.94 11.77 -8.99
N SER A 9 6.74 11.56 -7.69
CA SER A 9 7.36 12.34 -6.63
C SER A 9 7.90 11.44 -5.51
N HIS A 10 7.84 11.91 -4.28
CA HIS A 10 8.41 11.19 -3.13
C HIS A 10 7.60 9.95 -2.73
N ASP A 11 8.31 8.89 -2.37
CA ASP A 11 7.74 7.72 -1.68
C ASP A 11 7.38 8.12 -0.24
N THR A 12 6.09 8.24 0.03
CA THR A 12 5.54 8.67 1.32
C THR A 12 4.43 7.74 1.79
N SER A 13 4.14 7.76 3.09
CA SER A 13 3.00 7.01 3.66
C SER A 13 1.67 7.37 2.98
N LYS A 14 1.49 8.63 2.58
CA LYS A 14 0.31 9.07 1.83
C LYS A 14 0.26 8.47 0.43
N PHE A 15 1.39 8.41 -0.28
CA PHE A 15 1.46 7.72 -1.58
C PHE A 15 1.11 6.24 -1.46
N ALA A 16 1.64 5.55 -0.44
CA ALA A 16 1.34 4.14 -0.21
C ALA A 16 -0.18 3.92 0.01
N CYS A 17 -0.81 4.74 0.87
CA CYS A 17 -2.26 4.66 1.12
C CYS A 17 -3.11 5.07 -0.10
N ASP A 18 -2.71 6.10 -0.84
CA ASP A 18 -3.39 6.51 -2.08
C ASP A 18 -3.31 5.40 -3.15
N SER A 19 -2.19 4.66 -3.20
CA SER A 19 -2.03 3.50 -4.10
C SER A 19 -2.99 2.35 -3.74
N ILE A 20 -3.15 2.06 -2.46
CA ILE A 20 -4.10 1.04 -1.96
C ILE A 20 -5.53 1.49 -2.27
N ARG A 21 -5.88 2.76 -2.01
CA ARG A 21 -7.18 3.33 -2.34
C ARG A 21 -7.48 3.22 -3.83
N TYR A 22 -6.55 3.61 -4.68
CA TYR A 22 -6.70 3.51 -6.13
C TYR A 22 -7.01 2.07 -6.57
N TRP A 23 -6.25 1.10 -6.05
CA TRP A 23 -6.49 -0.31 -6.34
C TRP A 23 -7.88 -0.75 -5.86
N TRP A 24 -8.28 -0.37 -4.64
CA TRP A 24 -9.59 -0.72 -4.09
C TRP A 24 -10.72 -0.14 -4.94
N ASP A 25 -10.66 1.15 -5.24
CA ASP A 25 -11.71 1.87 -5.97
C ASP A 25 -11.89 1.40 -7.40
N ASN A 26 -10.82 1.00 -8.06
CA ASN A 26 -10.85 0.64 -9.49
C ASN A 26 -10.93 -0.87 -9.74
N TYR A 27 -10.53 -1.70 -8.77
CA TYR A 27 -10.43 -3.15 -8.95
C TYR A 27 -10.97 -3.93 -7.75
N GLY A 28 -10.51 -3.67 -6.55
CA GLY A 28 -10.77 -4.48 -5.36
C GLY A 28 -12.24 -4.65 -5.07
N LYS A 29 -12.97 -3.56 -4.93
CA LYS A 29 -14.41 -3.56 -4.60
C LYS A 29 -15.30 -4.25 -5.64
N TYR A 30 -14.87 -4.31 -6.90
CA TYR A 30 -15.62 -5.00 -7.95
C TYR A 30 -15.39 -6.50 -7.98
N HIS A 31 -14.16 -6.94 -7.64
CA HIS A 31 -13.77 -8.35 -7.62
C HIS A 31 -14.13 -9.03 -6.30
N TYR A 32 -14.11 -8.28 -5.19
CA TYR A 32 -14.32 -8.78 -3.82
C TYR A 32 -15.52 -8.10 -3.16
N LYS A 33 -16.69 -8.22 -3.76
CA LYS A 33 -17.93 -7.52 -3.36
C LYS A 33 -18.38 -7.77 -1.92
N SER A 34 -18.05 -8.93 -1.36
CA SER A 34 -18.39 -9.32 0.01
C SER A 34 -17.23 -9.11 1.01
N ALA A 35 -16.11 -8.53 0.57
CA ALA A 35 -14.99 -8.30 1.48
C ALA A 35 -15.35 -7.22 2.51
N ASN A 36 -15.11 -7.52 3.76
CA ASN A 36 -15.23 -6.60 4.90
C ASN A 36 -13.86 -6.20 5.47
N SER A 37 -12.79 -6.81 4.97
CA SER A 37 -11.42 -6.52 5.39
C SER A 37 -10.41 -6.75 4.26
N ILE A 38 -9.26 -6.07 4.35
CA ILE A 38 -8.11 -6.26 3.47
C ILE A 38 -6.91 -6.64 4.34
N LEU A 39 -6.22 -7.73 3.99
CA LEU A 39 -4.90 -8.05 4.56
C LEU A 39 -3.81 -7.52 3.63
N ILE A 40 -2.91 -6.71 4.17
CA ILE A 40 -1.75 -6.18 3.46
C ILE A 40 -0.48 -6.73 4.09
N LEU A 41 0.33 -7.39 3.28
CA LEU A 41 1.66 -7.86 3.68
C LEU A 41 2.69 -6.82 3.25
N CYS A 42 3.46 -6.27 4.20
CA CYS A 42 4.44 -5.23 3.98
C CYS A 42 5.85 -5.71 4.33
N ASP A 43 6.87 -5.21 3.66
CA ASP A 43 8.27 -5.48 3.99
C ASP A 43 8.80 -4.67 5.18
N GLY A 44 8.02 -3.71 5.67
CA GLY A 44 8.36 -2.88 6.83
C GLY A 44 9.41 -1.79 6.56
N GLY A 45 9.80 -1.60 5.31
CA GLY A 45 10.74 -0.57 4.87
C GLY A 45 10.04 0.67 4.32
N GLY A 46 10.83 1.76 4.16
CA GLY A 46 10.36 2.96 3.46
C GLY A 46 9.11 3.62 4.06
N SER A 47 8.19 3.99 3.19
CA SER A 47 6.98 4.76 3.49
C SER A 47 5.94 4.03 4.33
N ASN A 48 5.99 2.70 4.36
CA ASN A 48 5.06 1.83 5.10
C ASN A 48 5.68 1.24 6.38
N SER A 49 6.74 1.84 6.91
CA SER A 49 7.43 1.33 8.10
C SER A 49 6.49 1.19 9.30
N SER A 50 6.55 0.04 9.97
CA SER A 50 5.78 -0.28 11.17
C SER A 50 6.01 0.69 12.34
N ARG A 51 7.17 1.37 12.36
CA ARG A 51 7.56 2.32 13.42
C ARG A 51 6.91 3.69 13.24
N TYR A 52 6.45 4.05 12.03
CA TYR A 52 6.02 5.41 11.72
C TYR A 52 4.53 5.62 11.95
N TYR A 53 4.19 6.51 12.87
CA TYR A 53 2.82 6.93 13.09
C TYR A 53 2.23 7.71 11.90
N VAL A 54 3.07 8.32 11.05
CA VAL A 54 2.64 8.95 9.81
C VAL A 54 1.97 7.94 8.87
N PHE A 55 2.48 6.70 8.81
CA PHE A 55 1.82 5.62 8.05
C PHE A 55 0.50 5.21 8.69
N LYS A 56 0.47 5.10 10.03
CA LYS A 56 -0.76 4.77 10.76
C LYS A 56 -1.85 5.83 10.59
N GLU A 57 -1.46 7.12 10.59
CA GLU A 57 -2.40 8.23 10.33
C GLU A 57 -2.95 8.17 8.89
N ALA A 58 -2.09 7.96 7.89
CA ALA A 58 -2.53 7.81 6.51
C ALA A 58 -3.42 6.58 6.31
N LEU A 59 -3.14 5.48 7.03
CA LEU A 59 -3.93 4.26 7.03
C LEU A 59 -5.31 4.48 7.68
N GLN A 60 -5.38 5.20 8.82
CA GLN A 60 -6.64 5.57 9.47
C GLN A 60 -7.54 6.38 8.54
N LEU A 61 -6.96 7.37 7.85
CA LEU A 61 -7.71 8.15 6.86
C LEU A 61 -8.22 7.26 5.71
N LEU A 62 -7.39 6.33 5.24
CA LEU A 62 -7.78 5.40 4.19
C LEU A 62 -8.96 4.53 4.60
N VAL A 63 -8.91 3.88 5.79
CA VAL A 63 -10.01 3.01 6.24
C VAL A 63 -11.29 3.79 6.47
N ASN A 64 -11.20 5.05 6.94
CA ASN A 64 -12.37 5.94 7.06
C ASN A 64 -12.99 6.25 5.68
N GLU A 65 -12.15 6.46 4.65
CA GLU A 65 -12.62 6.75 3.29
C GLU A 65 -13.28 5.54 2.62
N ILE A 66 -12.67 4.34 2.75
CA ILE A 66 -13.17 3.13 2.05
C ILE A 66 -14.22 2.34 2.84
N GLY A 67 -14.36 2.60 4.13
CA GLY A 67 -15.38 2.00 5.00
C GLY A 67 -15.16 0.53 5.36
N ILE A 68 -13.96 -0.01 5.16
CA ILE A 68 -13.58 -1.38 5.54
C ILE A 68 -12.28 -1.42 6.32
N GLU A 69 -12.13 -2.41 7.18
CA GLU A 69 -10.90 -2.54 7.97
C GLU A 69 -9.72 -3.01 7.12
N ILE A 70 -8.52 -2.58 7.51
CA ILE A 70 -7.27 -3.03 6.91
C ILE A 70 -6.37 -3.60 7.98
N ARG A 71 -6.03 -4.89 7.82
CA ARG A 71 -5.01 -5.55 8.62
C ARG A 71 -3.66 -5.44 7.93
N ILE A 72 -2.66 -4.97 8.68
CA ILE A 72 -1.27 -4.90 8.25
C ILE A 72 -0.47 -6.00 8.95
N ALA A 73 0.31 -6.73 8.18
CA ALA A 73 1.32 -7.65 8.69
C ALA A 73 2.66 -7.33 8.02
N HIS A 74 3.63 -6.89 8.81
CA HIS A 74 4.96 -6.59 8.32
C HIS A 74 5.87 -7.82 8.41
N TYR A 75 6.63 -8.04 7.36
CA TYR A 75 7.77 -8.95 7.45
C TYR A 75 8.85 -8.35 8.36
N PRO A 76 9.35 -9.10 9.35
CA PRO A 76 10.48 -8.64 10.15
C PRO A 76 11.71 -8.34 9.28
N PRO A 77 12.64 -7.50 9.75
CA PRO A 77 13.90 -7.24 9.04
C PRO A 77 14.59 -8.55 8.62
N TYR A 78 15.19 -8.54 7.44
CA TYR A 78 15.89 -9.69 6.83
C TYR A 78 15.02 -10.88 6.43
N THR A 79 13.69 -10.77 6.51
CA THR A 79 12.76 -11.85 6.10
C THR A 79 12.02 -11.54 4.79
N PHE A 80 12.35 -10.46 4.10
CA PHE A 80 11.74 -10.05 2.82
C PHE A 80 11.70 -11.17 1.77
N LYS A 81 12.69 -12.08 1.79
CA LYS A 81 12.72 -13.25 0.91
C LYS A 81 11.49 -14.17 1.03
N TYR A 82 10.75 -14.09 2.12
CA TYR A 82 9.50 -14.82 2.31
C TYR A 82 8.28 -14.07 1.81
N ASN A 83 8.44 -12.78 1.42
CA ASN A 83 7.35 -12.02 0.81
C ASN A 83 7.03 -12.60 -0.58
N PRO A 84 5.80 -13.07 -0.82
CA PRO A 84 5.45 -13.71 -2.09
C PRO A 84 5.68 -12.82 -3.33
N ILE A 85 5.62 -11.51 -3.19
CA ILE A 85 5.81 -10.57 -4.31
C ILE A 85 7.23 -10.66 -4.89
N GLU A 86 8.23 -10.96 -4.04
CA GLU A 86 9.64 -11.13 -4.44
C GLU A 86 9.84 -12.26 -5.45
N HIS A 87 8.95 -13.25 -5.44
CA HIS A 87 9.05 -14.43 -6.30
C HIS A 87 7.97 -14.48 -7.37
N ARG A 88 6.82 -13.85 -7.13
CA ARG A 88 5.64 -13.96 -8.00
C ARG A 88 5.46 -12.79 -8.95
N LEU A 89 6.04 -11.63 -8.65
CA LEU A 89 5.89 -10.44 -9.48
C LEU A 89 7.23 -9.82 -9.89
N PHE A 90 8.09 -9.48 -8.95
CA PHE A 90 9.32 -8.71 -9.23
C PHE A 90 10.25 -9.36 -10.25
N PRO A 91 10.51 -10.68 -10.28
CA PRO A 91 11.35 -11.29 -11.31
C PRO A 91 10.80 -11.13 -12.74
N HIS A 92 9.47 -11.10 -12.87
CA HIS A 92 8.80 -10.91 -14.16
C HIS A 92 8.89 -9.46 -14.63
N LEU A 93 8.77 -8.50 -13.69
CA LEU A 93 8.99 -7.08 -13.98
C LEU A 93 10.44 -6.83 -14.41
N SER A 94 11.41 -7.35 -13.65
CA SER A 94 12.83 -7.24 -13.98
C SER A 94 13.15 -7.81 -15.36
N ARG A 95 12.54 -8.93 -15.71
CA ARG A 95 12.69 -9.54 -17.05
C ARG A 95 12.09 -8.67 -18.15
N ALA A 96 10.88 -8.13 -17.93
CA ALA A 96 10.18 -7.27 -18.88
C ALA A 96 10.95 -5.96 -19.14
N CYS A 97 11.69 -5.48 -18.14
CA CYS A 97 12.48 -4.24 -18.22
C CYS A 97 13.95 -4.46 -18.57
N LYS A 98 14.38 -5.72 -18.80
CA LYS A 98 15.79 -6.03 -19.08
C LYS A 98 16.26 -5.38 -20.38
N GLY A 99 17.37 -4.63 -20.30
CA GLY A 99 17.98 -3.95 -21.46
C GLY A 99 17.25 -2.66 -21.88
N VAL A 100 16.24 -2.23 -21.13
CA VAL A 100 15.50 -0.99 -21.43
C VAL A 100 16.16 0.20 -20.73
N ILE A 101 16.41 1.27 -21.50
CA ILE A 101 16.82 2.56 -20.93
C ILE A 101 15.55 3.35 -20.54
N PHE A 102 15.42 3.67 -19.27
CA PHE A 102 14.26 4.40 -18.73
C PHE A 102 14.35 5.90 -19.02
N GLN A 103 13.97 6.30 -20.23
CA GLN A 103 13.95 7.71 -20.65
C GLN A 103 12.78 8.51 -20.06
N SER A 104 11.71 7.84 -19.66
CA SER A 104 10.54 8.45 -19.07
C SER A 104 9.76 7.48 -18.20
N ILE A 105 8.94 8.01 -17.27
CA ILE A 105 8.04 7.22 -16.44
C ILE A 105 7.02 6.43 -17.27
N ARG A 106 6.61 6.97 -18.43
CA ARG A 106 5.73 6.28 -19.38
C ARG A 106 6.41 5.07 -20.00
N THR A 107 7.71 5.16 -20.28
CA THR A 107 8.51 4.02 -20.77
C THR A 107 8.53 2.92 -19.71
N VAL A 108 8.80 3.26 -18.44
CA VAL A 108 8.77 2.30 -17.32
C VAL A 108 7.42 1.62 -17.22
N SER A 109 6.35 2.39 -17.17
CA SER A 109 4.97 1.89 -17.09
C SER A 109 4.65 0.92 -18.23
N LYS A 110 4.96 1.31 -19.46
CA LYS A 110 4.73 0.48 -20.66
C LYS A 110 5.44 -0.87 -20.57
N PHE A 111 6.73 -0.89 -20.21
CA PHE A 111 7.49 -2.14 -20.15
C PHE A 111 7.06 -3.01 -18.97
N MET A 112 6.79 -2.44 -17.79
CA MET A 112 6.27 -3.20 -16.66
C MET A 112 4.93 -3.88 -16.98
N ALA A 113 4.06 -3.22 -17.75
CA ALA A 113 2.78 -3.79 -18.17
C ALA A 113 2.92 -5.00 -19.11
N THR A 114 4.08 -5.19 -19.76
CA THR A 114 4.33 -6.37 -20.61
C THR A 114 4.75 -7.62 -19.83
N ALA A 115 4.96 -7.51 -18.52
CA ALA A 115 5.36 -8.64 -17.70
C ALA A 115 4.29 -9.74 -17.70
N THR A 116 4.71 -10.95 -18.01
CA THR A 116 3.81 -12.10 -18.09
C THR A 116 4.52 -13.39 -17.66
N THR A 117 3.75 -14.46 -17.50
CA THR A 117 4.22 -15.81 -17.21
C THR A 117 3.50 -16.82 -18.09
N GLN A 118 4.02 -18.05 -18.19
CA GLN A 118 3.33 -19.15 -18.86
C GLN A 118 1.94 -19.43 -18.26
N LYS A 119 1.72 -19.09 -16.98
CA LYS A 119 0.44 -19.24 -16.30
C LYS A 119 -0.50 -18.02 -16.47
N GLY A 120 -0.17 -17.08 -17.35
CA GLY A 120 -1.03 -15.96 -17.72
C GLY A 120 -1.04 -14.80 -16.69
N LEU A 121 0.11 -14.46 -16.09
CA LEU A 121 0.21 -13.22 -15.30
C LEU A 121 -0.15 -12.04 -16.20
N GLN A 122 -1.05 -11.21 -15.73
CA GLN A 122 -1.38 -9.89 -16.29
C GLN A 122 -0.95 -8.81 -15.31
N VAL A 123 -0.28 -7.78 -15.81
CA VAL A 123 0.20 -6.65 -15.01
C VAL A 123 -0.47 -5.37 -15.50
N PHE A 124 -1.08 -4.67 -14.56
CA PHE A 124 -1.73 -3.37 -14.77
C PHE A 124 -0.86 -2.29 -14.13
N THR A 125 -0.55 -1.25 -14.89
CA THR A 125 0.27 -0.14 -14.43
C THR A 125 -0.53 1.15 -14.48
N THR A 126 -0.35 2.00 -13.45
CA THR A 126 -0.97 3.31 -13.38
C THR A 126 0.05 4.32 -12.89
N ILE A 127 0.09 5.48 -13.53
CA ILE A 127 0.91 6.62 -13.09
C ILE A 127 0.04 7.49 -12.19
N ILE A 128 0.45 7.64 -10.92
CA ILE A 128 -0.17 8.58 -9.98
C ILE A 128 0.53 9.93 -10.15
N ASP A 129 -0.11 10.81 -10.90
CA ASP A 129 0.35 12.18 -11.17
C ASP A 129 -0.06 13.10 -9.99
N LYS A 130 0.62 12.90 -8.85
CA LYS A 130 0.41 13.68 -7.63
C LYS A 130 1.73 13.94 -6.94
N THR A 131 1.92 15.18 -6.50
CA THR A 131 3.09 15.55 -5.69
C THR A 131 2.81 15.29 -4.22
N TYR A 132 3.73 14.57 -3.57
CA TYR A 132 3.67 14.23 -2.15
C TYR A 132 4.74 15.01 -1.39
N GLN A 133 4.34 15.60 -0.26
CA GLN A 133 5.26 16.34 0.60
C GLN A 133 5.94 15.38 1.60
N ILE A 134 7.22 15.57 1.82
CA ILE A 134 8.01 14.89 2.86
C ILE A 134 7.97 15.66 4.18
N GLY A 135 8.39 15.03 5.27
CA GLY A 135 8.53 15.69 6.58
C GLY A 135 7.20 15.94 7.30
N LYS A 136 6.10 15.33 6.86
CA LYS A 136 4.82 15.42 7.57
C LYS A 136 4.97 14.90 9.00
N LYS A 137 4.46 15.68 9.95
CA LYS A 137 4.35 15.29 11.36
C LYS A 137 2.93 14.82 11.64
N VAL A 138 2.79 13.85 12.50
CA VAL A 138 1.51 13.34 13.00
C VAL A 138 0.87 14.36 13.92
N ALA A 139 -0.46 14.49 13.90
CA ALA A 139 -1.19 15.30 14.85
C ALA A 139 -0.93 14.84 16.29
N LYS A 140 -0.83 15.78 17.24
CA LYS A 140 -0.43 15.45 18.63
C LYS A 140 -1.40 14.48 19.31
N ASP A 141 -2.68 14.61 19.00
CA ASP A 141 -3.79 13.83 19.56
C ASP A 141 -4.12 12.56 18.77
N PHE A 142 -3.44 12.32 17.63
CA PHE A 142 -3.72 11.17 16.77
C PHE A 142 -3.64 9.84 17.52
N LYS A 143 -2.63 9.67 18.39
CA LYS A 143 -2.43 8.43 19.15
C LYS A 143 -3.59 8.09 20.10
N GLU A 144 -4.29 9.10 20.58
CA GLU A 144 -5.43 8.95 21.51
C GLU A 144 -6.72 8.67 20.75
N LYS A 145 -6.82 9.14 19.51
CA LYS A 145 -8.04 9.07 18.68
C LYS A 145 -8.02 7.97 17.61
N MET A 146 -6.86 7.33 17.38
CA MET A 146 -6.77 6.31 16.33
C MET A 146 -7.52 5.04 16.69
N GLU A 147 -8.22 4.46 15.72
CA GLU A 147 -8.85 3.15 15.78
C GLU A 147 -7.91 2.07 15.19
N ILE A 148 -6.69 1.99 15.75
CA ILE A 148 -5.67 1.02 15.35
C ILE A 148 -5.39 0.07 16.50
N PHE A 149 -5.72 -1.20 16.29
CA PHE A 149 -5.63 -2.27 17.27
C PHE A 149 -4.37 -3.10 16.97
N PHE A 150 -3.46 -3.13 17.91
CA PHE A 150 -2.25 -3.91 17.82
C PHE A 150 -2.53 -5.36 18.22
N ASP A 151 -1.97 -6.31 17.48
CA ASP A 151 -2.11 -7.74 17.76
C ASP A 151 -1.30 -8.12 19.00
N ASP A 152 -1.77 -9.08 19.78
CA ASP A 152 -1.05 -9.59 20.95
C ASP A 152 0.28 -10.24 20.56
N PHE A 153 0.32 -10.85 19.38
CA PHE A 153 1.54 -11.46 18.84
C PHE A 153 2.26 -10.48 17.91
N LEU A 154 3.47 -10.08 18.29
CA LEU A 154 4.32 -9.15 17.55
C LEU A 154 3.62 -7.81 17.21
N PRO A 155 3.12 -7.06 18.21
CA PRO A 155 2.27 -5.89 18.03
C PRO A 155 2.89 -4.79 17.16
N GLN A 156 4.22 -4.66 17.18
CA GLN A 156 4.88 -3.65 16.35
C GLN A 156 4.82 -3.95 14.85
N TRP A 157 4.54 -5.21 14.46
CA TRP A 157 4.46 -5.63 13.06
C TRP A 157 3.06 -6.06 12.61
N ASN A 158 2.15 -6.31 13.56
CA ASN A 158 0.78 -6.74 13.28
C ASN A 158 -0.22 -5.79 13.93
N TYR A 159 -1.08 -5.19 13.13
CA TYR A 159 -2.14 -4.32 13.62
C TYR A 159 -3.27 -4.19 12.60
N THR A 160 -4.45 -3.81 13.08
CA THR A 160 -5.65 -3.60 12.27
C THR A 160 -6.14 -2.17 12.47
N ALA A 161 -6.31 -1.43 11.39
CA ALA A 161 -6.99 -0.15 11.37
C ALA A 161 -8.47 -0.36 11.05
N LYS A 162 -9.35 0.23 11.86
CA LYS A 162 -10.79 0.18 11.66
C LYS A 162 -11.33 1.56 11.30
N PRO A 163 -12.41 1.63 10.51
CA PRO A 163 -13.11 2.89 10.27
C PRO A 163 -13.65 3.46 11.59
N GLN A 164 -13.43 4.75 11.81
CA GLN A 164 -14.00 5.47 12.92
C GLN A 164 -15.51 5.68 12.70
N SER A 165 -16.29 5.69 13.77
CA SER A 165 -17.72 5.97 13.65
C SER A 165 -17.95 7.44 13.22
N PRO A 166 -19.04 7.75 12.49
CA PRO A 166 -19.37 9.13 12.14
C PRO A 166 -19.50 10.09 13.33
N LEU A 167 -19.84 9.58 14.52
CA LEU A 167 -19.92 10.33 15.76
C LEU A 167 -18.54 10.74 16.29
N GLU A 168 -17.51 9.95 16.05
CA GLU A 168 -16.12 10.22 16.46
C GLU A 168 -15.42 11.23 15.54
N LEU A 169 -15.85 11.33 14.28
CA LEU A 169 -15.33 12.29 13.30
C LEU A 169 -15.82 13.73 13.53
N GLN A 170 -16.89 13.95 14.32
CA GLN A 170 -17.46 15.27 14.58
C GLN A 170 -16.81 16.00 15.77
N VAL A 171 -15.87 15.39 16.47
CA VAL A 171 -15.18 15.96 17.65
C VAL A 171 -13.79 16.50 17.29
N ILE A 172 -13.63 16.98 16.05
CA ILE A 172 -12.39 17.60 15.58
C ILE A 172 -12.62 19.08 15.31
#